data_25646e691e5269280c291596a138a41f
#
_entry.id   25646e691e5269280c291596a138a41f
#
_cell.length_a   1.000
_cell.length_b   1.000
_cell.length_c   1.000
_cell.angle_alpha   90.00
_cell.angle_beta   90.00
_cell.angle_gamma   90.00
#
_symmetry.space_group_name_H-M   'P 1'
#
loop_
_entity.id
_entity.type
_entity.pdbx_description
1 polymer ?
#
loop_
_entity_poly.entity_id
_entity_poly.type
_entity_poly.pdbx_seq_one_letter_code
_entity_poly.pdbx_strand_id
1 'polypeptide(L)'
;MIQDPFHQDDLEAHSALVESTGVQIIGYDLFGTDVERIKLCIDKGCINSVLLPVCNFCTISDVIEVVRYAKNHGIDVMPQNLSGEGANTAEYATGFRAGSIYQGGIDSISNNLIIIEQEIGPRAKFYGIGGLQGSKFCPV
;
A
#
# COMPACT_ATOMS: atom_id res chain seq x y z
N MET A 1 11.67 0.26 4.17
CA MET A 1 10.31 0.72 4.54
C MET A 1 10.23 0.87 6.04
N ILE A 2 9.52 1.86 6.55
CA ILE A 2 9.28 2.08 7.98
C ILE A 2 7.79 2.30 8.16
N GLN A 3 7.15 1.56 9.08
CA GLN A 3 5.73 1.67 9.37
C GLN A 3 5.52 2.43 10.67
N ASP A 4 4.59 3.40 10.66
CA ASP A 4 4.14 4.18 11.82
C ASP A 4 5.28 4.61 12.76
N PRO A 5 6.29 5.39 12.26
CA PRO A 5 7.48 5.71 13.04
C PRO A 5 7.23 6.59 14.26
N PHE A 6 6.12 7.31 14.30
CA PHE A 6 5.76 8.25 15.37
C PHE A 6 4.33 8.02 15.87
N HIS A 7 3.93 8.77 16.89
CA HIS A 7 2.55 8.75 17.37
C HIS A 7 1.58 9.20 16.28
N GLN A 8 0.40 8.59 16.23
CA GLN A 8 -0.61 8.80 15.18
C GLN A 8 -1.07 10.27 15.03
N ASP A 9 -0.91 11.10 16.07
CA ASP A 9 -1.31 12.51 16.02
C ASP A 9 -0.13 13.45 15.69
N ASP A 10 1.10 12.92 15.62
CA ASP A 10 2.29 13.69 15.27
C ASP A 10 2.53 13.71 13.74
N LEU A 11 1.62 14.39 13.05
CA LEU A 11 1.68 14.49 11.59
C LEU A 11 2.91 15.27 11.10
N GLU A 12 3.41 16.21 11.92
CA GLU A 12 4.56 17.04 11.56
C GLU A 12 5.85 16.20 11.54
N ALA A 13 6.06 15.33 12.54
CA ALA A 13 7.21 14.43 12.56
C ALA A 13 7.17 13.44 11.39
N HIS A 14 5.99 12.91 11.04
CA HIS A 14 5.82 12.02 9.88
C HIS A 14 6.19 12.74 8.58
N SER A 15 5.67 13.95 8.37
CA SER A 15 5.94 14.74 7.17
C SER A 15 7.45 15.09 7.05
N ALA A 16 8.06 15.55 8.14
CA ALA A 16 9.50 15.84 8.17
C ALA A 16 10.36 14.62 7.84
N LEU A 17 9.95 13.42 8.30
CA LEU A 17 10.66 12.18 7.98
C LEU A 17 10.52 11.82 6.50
N VAL A 18 9.31 11.93 5.92
CA VAL A 18 9.10 11.69 4.49
C VAL A 18 9.95 12.62 3.63
N GLU A 19 10.04 13.90 3.99
CA GLU A 19 10.83 14.88 3.26
C GLU A 19 12.33 14.63 3.36
N SER A 20 12.81 14.22 4.55
CA SER A 20 14.24 14.04 4.83
C SER A 20 14.82 12.73 4.30
N THR A 21 13.97 11.74 4.00
CA THR A 21 14.42 10.41 3.61
C THR A 21 13.91 10.02 2.22
N GLY A 22 14.61 9.08 1.57
CA GLY A 22 14.10 8.40 0.37
C GLY A 22 13.38 7.09 0.69
N VAL A 23 13.21 6.78 1.99
CA VAL A 23 12.61 5.53 2.46
C VAL A 23 11.10 5.60 2.34
N GLN A 24 10.48 4.46 2.06
CA GLN A 24 9.03 4.36 2.05
C GLN A 24 8.50 4.40 3.50
N ILE A 25 7.71 5.43 3.81
CA ILE A 25 7.03 5.61 5.09
C ILE A 25 5.59 5.17 4.93
N ILE A 26 5.22 4.16 5.69
CA ILE A 26 3.92 3.48 5.58
C ILE A 26 3.06 3.90 6.77
N GLY A 27 1.84 4.34 6.49
CA GLY A 27 0.84 4.58 7.53
C GLY A 27 -0.11 3.40 7.67
N TYR A 28 -0.44 3.06 8.90
CA TYR A 28 -1.47 2.12 9.30
C TYR A 28 -2.20 2.62 10.54
N ASP A 29 -1.54 2.62 11.71
CA ASP A 29 -2.12 3.16 12.97
C ASP A 29 -2.38 4.66 12.88
N LEU A 30 -1.63 5.36 12.03
CA LEU A 30 -1.76 6.78 11.75
C LEU A 30 -3.19 7.18 11.34
N PHE A 31 -3.92 6.30 10.65
CA PHE A 31 -5.25 6.60 10.11
C PHE A 31 -6.27 5.46 10.28
N GLY A 32 -5.87 4.26 10.69
CA GLY A 32 -6.76 3.11 10.75
C GLY A 32 -7.41 2.81 9.39
N THR A 33 -8.75 2.75 9.37
CA THR A 33 -9.55 2.58 8.15
C THR A 33 -10.43 3.80 7.84
N ASP A 34 -10.12 4.94 8.43
CA ASP A 34 -10.83 6.20 8.19
C ASP A 34 -10.34 6.83 6.87
N VAL A 35 -11.20 6.80 5.86
CA VAL A 35 -10.93 7.29 4.50
C VAL A 35 -10.54 8.78 4.51
N GLU A 36 -11.22 9.60 5.30
CA GLU A 36 -10.94 11.04 5.35
C GLU A 36 -9.60 11.32 6.04
N ARG A 37 -9.26 10.55 7.07
CA ARG A 37 -7.96 10.67 7.73
C ARG A 37 -6.81 10.19 6.82
N ILE A 38 -7.03 9.16 6.02
CA ILE A 38 -6.06 8.71 5.00
C ILE A 38 -5.79 9.85 4.00
N LYS A 39 -6.83 10.46 3.46
CA LYS A 39 -6.71 11.60 2.54
C LYS A 39 -5.95 12.77 3.17
N LEU A 40 -6.30 13.12 4.40
CA LEU A 40 -5.60 14.17 5.15
C LEU A 40 -4.11 13.89 5.31
N CYS A 41 -3.73 12.64 5.62
CA CYS A 41 -2.32 12.25 5.77
C CYS A 41 -1.57 12.31 4.44
N ILE A 42 -2.23 11.95 3.35
CA ILE A 42 -1.68 12.07 1.99
C ILE A 42 -1.48 13.55 1.63
N ASP A 43 -2.49 14.39 1.83
CA ASP A 43 -2.44 15.81 1.50
C ASP A 43 -1.36 16.58 2.29
N LYS A 44 -1.12 16.15 3.53
CA LYS A 44 -0.06 16.71 4.39
C LYS A 44 1.32 16.13 4.13
N GLY A 45 1.45 15.15 3.23
CA GLY A 45 2.72 14.49 2.94
C GLY A 45 3.28 13.69 4.11
N CYS A 46 2.42 13.18 4.99
CA CYS A 46 2.84 12.40 6.16
C CYS A 46 3.29 10.98 5.83
N ILE A 47 2.92 10.49 4.65
CA ILE A 47 3.20 9.13 4.18
C ILE A 47 3.50 9.15 2.68
N ASN A 48 4.17 8.13 2.20
CA ASN A 48 4.34 7.85 0.78
C ASN A 48 3.92 6.42 0.39
N SER A 49 3.33 5.69 1.36
CA SER A 49 2.67 4.42 1.12
C SER A 49 1.53 4.19 2.14
N VAL A 50 0.43 3.60 1.70
CA VAL A 50 -0.73 3.25 2.53
C VAL A 50 -0.75 1.74 2.75
N LEU A 51 -0.68 1.28 3.99
CA LEU A 51 -0.98 -0.12 4.31
C LEU A 51 -2.50 -0.32 4.28
N LEU A 52 -2.94 -1.30 3.49
CA LEU A 52 -4.34 -1.46 3.12
C LEU A 52 -4.88 -2.84 3.54
N PRO A 53 -5.33 -2.98 4.80
CA PRO A 53 -6.03 -4.18 5.24
C PRO A 53 -7.45 -4.18 4.71
N VAL A 54 -7.66 -4.78 3.53
CA VAL A 54 -8.93 -4.69 2.79
C VAL A 54 -10.12 -5.16 3.60
N CYS A 55 -9.94 -6.20 4.43
CA CYS A 55 -11.01 -6.75 5.30
C CYS A 55 -11.49 -5.81 6.40
N ASN A 56 -10.69 -4.82 6.76
CA ASN A 56 -11.04 -3.88 7.85
C ASN A 56 -11.88 -2.70 7.36
N PHE A 57 -11.98 -2.49 6.06
CA PHE A 57 -12.86 -1.47 5.49
C PHE A 57 -14.31 -1.95 5.47
N CYS A 58 -15.24 -1.02 5.62
CA CYS A 58 -16.67 -1.35 5.61
C CYS A 58 -17.14 -1.85 4.23
N THR A 59 -16.60 -1.26 3.15
CA THR A 59 -16.96 -1.64 1.79
C THR A 59 -15.75 -1.65 0.85
N ILE A 60 -15.83 -2.45 -0.21
CA ILE A 60 -14.83 -2.42 -1.29
C ILE A 60 -14.83 -1.08 -2.03
N SER A 61 -15.95 -0.36 -2.02
CA SER A 61 -16.03 0.97 -2.61
C SER A 61 -15.11 1.96 -1.89
N ASP A 62 -15.06 1.90 -0.55
CA ASP A 62 -14.16 2.73 0.25
C ASP A 62 -12.70 2.40 -0.05
N VAL A 63 -12.38 1.11 -0.17
CA VAL A 63 -11.03 0.65 -0.56
C VAL A 63 -10.63 1.22 -1.92
N ILE A 64 -11.52 1.12 -2.91
CA ILE A 64 -11.26 1.64 -4.27
C ILE A 64 -11.09 3.16 -4.26
N GLU A 65 -11.84 3.86 -3.42
CA GLU A 65 -11.72 5.31 -3.26
C GLU A 65 -10.33 5.68 -2.72
N VAL A 66 -9.88 5.02 -1.65
CA VAL A 66 -8.53 5.20 -1.08
C VAL A 66 -7.45 4.90 -2.11
N VAL A 67 -7.56 3.76 -2.82
CA VAL A 67 -6.57 3.38 -3.85
C VAL A 67 -6.48 4.43 -4.95
N ARG A 68 -7.61 4.92 -5.45
CA ARG A 68 -7.63 5.95 -6.49
C ARG A 68 -7.03 7.27 -5.98
N TYR A 69 -7.38 7.65 -4.77
CA TYR A 69 -6.85 8.88 -4.17
C TYR A 69 -5.33 8.80 -4.00
N ALA A 70 -4.83 7.74 -3.39
CA ALA A 70 -3.40 7.50 -3.21
C ALA A 70 -2.63 7.53 -4.53
N LYS A 71 -3.09 6.75 -5.53
CA LYS A 71 -2.45 6.68 -6.85
C LYS A 71 -2.41 8.04 -7.57
N ASN A 72 -3.47 8.83 -7.46
CA ASN A 72 -3.51 10.18 -8.06
C ASN A 72 -2.49 11.14 -7.43
N HIS A 73 -2.06 10.88 -6.19
CA HIS A 73 -1.04 11.66 -5.48
C HIS A 73 0.35 11.01 -5.52
N GLY A 74 0.55 9.95 -6.33
CA GLY A 74 1.83 9.27 -6.44
C GLY A 74 2.19 8.43 -5.20
N ILE A 75 1.21 8.12 -4.36
CA ILE A 75 1.37 7.32 -3.15
C ILE A 75 1.15 5.84 -3.48
N ASP A 76 2.02 4.98 -2.98
CA ASP A 76 1.84 3.55 -3.15
C ASP A 76 0.77 2.98 -2.22
N VAL A 77 0.23 1.83 -2.60
CA VAL A 77 -0.68 1.05 -1.74
C VAL A 77 -0.09 -0.34 -1.53
N MET A 78 -0.17 -0.81 -0.30
CA MET A 78 0.35 -2.11 0.11
C MET A 78 -0.79 -2.94 0.72
N PRO A 79 -1.47 -3.79 -0.05
CA PRO A 79 -2.47 -4.68 0.50
C PRO A 79 -1.87 -5.59 1.57
N GLN A 80 -2.61 -5.75 2.67
CA GLN A 80 -2.21 -6.54 3.81
C GLN A 80 -3.20 -7.69 4.03
N ASN A 81 -2.65 -8.89 4.30
CA ASN A 81 -3.43 -10.00 4.83
C ASN A 81 -3.32 -10.00 6.36
N LEU A 82 -4.40 -9.66 7.04
CA LEU A 82 -4.44 -9.67 8.51
C LEU A 82 -4.82 -11.02 9.09
N SER A 83 -5.85 -11.64 8.59
CA SER A 83 -6.22 -13.02 8.96
C SER A 83 -7.42 -13.47 8.12
N GLY A 84 -7.28 -14.58 7.42
CA GLY A 84 -8.40 -15.23 6.75
C GLY A 84 -8.78 -14.72 5.37
N GLU A 85 -8.20 -13.64 4.86
CA GLU A 85 -8.45 -13.17 3.49
C GLU A 85 -7.78 -14.06 2.43
N GLY A 86 -6.74 -14.81 2.85
CA GLY A 86 -6.10 -15.82 2.02
C GLY A 86 -5.71 -15.31 0.63
N ALA A 87 -6.14 -16.05 -0.37
CA ALA A 87 -5.80 -15.79 -1.76
C ALA A 87 -6.29 -14.43 -2.31
N ASN A 88 -7.38 -13.88 -1.78
CA ASN A 88 -7.96 -12.63 -2.30
C ASN A 88 -7.02 -11.42 -2.19
N THR A 89 -6.08 -11.43 -1.23
CA THR A 89 -5.08 -10.36 -1.11
C THR A 89 -4.18 -10.28 -2.35
N ALA A 90 -3.87 -11.42 -2.98
CA ALA A 90 -3.12 -11.45 -4.23
C ALA A 90 -3.88 -10.80 -5.39
N GLU A 91 -5.20 -11.06 -5.46
CA GLU A 91 -6.11 -10.46 -6.44
C GLU A 91 -6.15 -8.93 -6.27
N TYR A 92 -6.30 -8.46 -5.02
CA TYR A 92 -6.28 -7.02 -4.72
C TYR A 92 -4.94 -6.38 -5.07
N ALA A 93 -3.82 -7.00 -4.69
CA ALA A 93 -2.49 -6.47 -4.99
C ALA A 93 -2.29 -6.31 -6.51
N THR A 94 -2.68 -7.32 -7.27
CA THR A 94 -2.59 -7.29 -8.74
C THR A 94 -3.56 -6.28 -9.35
N GLY A 95 -4.81 -6.29 -8.91
CA GLY A 95 -5.87 -5.41 -9.42
C GLY A 95 -5.61 -3.93 -9.13
N PHE A 96 -5.07 -3.62 -7.97
CA PHE A 96 -4.69 -2.25 -7.58
C PHE A 96 -3.32 -1.84 -8.14
N ARG A 97 -2.59 -2.72 -8.81
CA ARG A 97 -1.21 -2.49 -9.25
C ARG A 97 -0.34 -2.04 -8.08
N ALA A 98 -0.43 -2.73 -6.96
CA ALA A 98 0.39 -2.47 -5.78
C ALA A 98 1.85 -2.79 -6.08
N GLY A 99 2.76 -1.95 -5.62
CA GLY A 99 4.21 -2.17 -5.77
C GLY A 99 4.75 -3.21 -4.80
N SER A 100 4.00 -3.48 -3.74
CA SER A 100 4.37 -4.41 -2.67
C SER A 100 3.12 -5.00 -2.03
N ILE A 101 3.32 -6.07 -1.26
CA ILE A 101 2.28 -6.75 -0.49
C ILE A 101 2.83 -7.07 0.90
N TYR A 102 2.00 -6.88 1.92
CA TYR A 102 2.38 -7.23 3.28
C TYR A 102 1.81 -8.59 3.65
N GLN A 103 2.68 -9.57 3.78
CA GLN A 103 2.30 -10.92 4.17
C GLN A 103 3.38 -11.58 5.04
N GLY A 104 3.00 -12.55 5.85
CA GLY A 104 3.89 -13.33 6.71
C GLY A 104 4.20 -14.70 6.15
N GLY A 105 5.32 -14.85 5.43
CA GLY A 105 5.81 -16.16 5.01
C GLY A 105 5.27 -16.68 3.68
N ILE A 106 5.51 -17.97 3.42
CA ILE A 106 5.04 -18.69 2.22
C ILE A 106 3.64 -19.23 2.54
N ASP A 107 2.64 -18.70 1.89
CA ASP A 107 1.23 -19.03 2.10
C ASP A 107 0.43 -19.12 0.80
N SER A 108 -0.88 -19.19 0.91
CA SER A 108 -1.81 -19.19 -0.22
C SER A 108 -1.68 -17.97 -1.13
N ILE A 109 -1.26 -16.83 -0.61
CA ILE A 109 -1.09 -15.59 -1.39
C ILE A 109 0.04 -15.73 -2.40
N SER A 110 1.20 -16.27 -1.97
CA SER A 110 2.34 -16.50 -2.87
C SER A 110 1.98 -17.46 -3.99
N ASN A 111 1.28 -18.55 -3.67
CA ASN A 111 0.81 -19.50 -4.68
C ASN A 111 -0.20 -18.86 -5.65
N ASN A 112 -1.10 -18.04 -5.14
CA ASN A 112 -2.10 -17.38 -5.96
C ASN A 112 -1.47 -16.32 -6.88
N LEU A 113 -0.44 -15.59 -6.43
CA LEU A 113 0.31 -14.69 -7.29
C LEU A 113 0.95 -15.42 -8.49
N ILE A 114 1.47 -16.64 -8.28
CA ILE A 114 2.01 -17.48 -9.37
C ILE A 114 0.90 -17.87 -10.35
N ILE A 115 -0.28 -18.23 -9.83
CA ILE A 115 -1.43 -18.58 -10.68
C ILE A 115 -1.86 -17.37 -11.50
N ILE A 116 -2.00 -16.19 -10.86
CA ILE A 116 -2.36 -14.93 -11.53
C ILE A 116 -1.32 -14.57 -12.61
N GLU A 117 -0.02 -14.76 -12.33
CA GLU A 117 1.03 -14.52 -13.33
C GLU A 117 0.87 -15.43 -14.55
N GLN A 118 0.56 -16.72 -14.33
CA GLN A 118 0.29 -17.66 -15.42
C GLN A 118 -0.94 -17.28 -16.24
N GLU A 119 -2.02 -16.82 -15.59
CA GLU A 119 -3.25 -16.38 -16.25
C GLU A 119 -3.02 -15.12 -17.09
N ILE A 120 -2.24 -14.16 -16.59
CA ILE A 120 -1.87 -12.94 -17.32
C ILE A 120 -0.93 -13.29 -18.50
N GLY A 121 -0.10 -14.32 -18.33
CA GLY A 121 0.81 -14.82 -19.34
C GLY A 121 1.88 -13.77 -19.76
N PRO A 122 2.19 -13.63 -21.06
CA PRO A 122 3.27 -12.75 -21.53
C PRO A 122 3.08 -11.26 -21.21
N ARG A 123 1.92 -10.85 -20.73
CA ARG A 123 1.64 -9.48 -20.30
C ARG A 123 2.08 -9.22 -18.86
N ALA A 124 2.35 -10.27 -18.07
CA ALA A 124 2.86 -10.13 -16.72
C ALA A 124 4.26 -9.49 -16.77
N LYS A 125 4.46 -8.46 -15.94
CA LYS A 125 5.73 -7.73 -15.85
C LYS A 125 6.07 -7.50 -14.39
N PHE A 126 7.27 -7.90 -14.00
CA PHE A 126 7.85 -7.53 -12.72
C PHE A 126 8.57 -6.18 -12.86
N TYR A 127 8.06 -5.16 -12.17
CA TYR A 127 8.60 -3.80 -12.24
C TYR A 127 9.80 -3.57 -11.31
N GLY A 128 10.11 -4.52 -10.42
CA GLY A 128 11.21 -4.37 -9.48
C GLY A 128 11.06 -3.13 -8.61
N ILE A 129 12.14 -2.40 -8.43
CA ILE A 129 12.16 -1.17 -7.64
C ILE A 129 11.26 -0.07 -8.24
N GLY A 130 11.04 -0.07 -9.53
CA GLY A 130 10.14 0.87 -10.22
C GLY A 130 8.66 0.66 -9.87
N GLY A 131 8.30 -0.46 -9.24
CA GLY A 131 6.96 -0.70 -8.71
C GLY A 131 6.67 0.03 -7.39
N LEU A 132 7.71 0.44 -6.66
CA LEU A 132 7.62 1.10 -5.35
C LEU A 132 7.36 2.59 -5.52
N GLN A 133 6.14 2.98 -5.84
CA GLN A 133 5.76 4.39 -5.96
C GLN A 133 5.94 5.13 -4.62
N GLY A 134 6.13 6.45 -4.66
CA GLY A 134 6.34 7.28 -3.48
C GLY A 134 7.76 7.23 -2.90
N SER A 135 8.61 6.30 -3.33
CA SER A 135 10.02 6.27 -2.96
C SER A 135 10.84 7.19 -3.88
N LYS A 136 11.78 7.96 -3.32
CA LYS A 136 12.74 8.77 -4.11
C LYS A 136 13.67 7.91 -4.99
N PHE A 137 13.71 6.61 -4.74
CA PHE A 137 14.46 5.64 -5.54
C PHE A 137 13.67 5.06 -6.71
N CYS A 138 12.39 5.42 -6.82
CA CYS A 138 11.59 5.06 -7.99
C CYS A 138 11.83 6.09 -9.09
N PRO A 139 12.49 5.77 -10.21
CA PRO A 139 12.50 6.66 -11.35
C PRO A 139 11.07 6.77 -11.89
N VAL A 140 10.57 8.00 -11.98
CA VAL A 140 9.27 8.34 -12.56
C VAL A 140 9.27 8.00 -14.04
#